data_4f719d9bd16475df4be91f6d682fe1b6
#
_entry.id   4f719d9bd16475df4be91f6d682fe1b6
#
_cell.length_a   1.000
_cell.length_b   1.000
_cell.length_c   1.000
_cell.angle_alpha   90.00
_cell.angle_beta   90.00
_cell.angle_gamma   90.00
#
_symmetry.space_group_name_H-M   'P 1'
#
loop_
_entity.id
_entity.type
_entity.pdbx_description
1 polymer ?
#
loop_
_entity_poly.entity_id
_entity_poly.type
_entity_poly.pdbx_seq_one_letter_code
_entity_poly.pdbx_strand_id
1 'polypeptide(L)'
;VDGSLGSHSAAFKEPYSDKPEDSGILTANIDSLKTWISKADNYNLQITVHAIGDKANNTLLNTYENVIRSNGDKDRRFRVEHAQHLDQNDISRFSDLNVIASMQPYHAIDDGRWAEDLIGPERINTTYAFKSLIDANTTLVFGSDWPVAPASPIFGMYAAVTRQTLDSKNPGGWVPEQKISLEQALYAYTKDAAYSSFDENIKGTLEVGKLADFVILSDDLTMIESEDIKEVTVLATYIGGEKVYENN
;
A
#
# COMPACT_ATOMS: atom_id res chain seq x y z
N VAL A 1 9.66 6.88 -8.78
CA VAL A 1 9.41 8.07 -9.62
C VAL A 1 9.75 9.35 -8.87
N ASP A 2 9.58 9.37 -7.56
CA ASP A 2 9.89 10.48 -6.66
C ASP A 2 10.61 10.02 -5.40
N GLY A 3 10.66 10.84 -4.37
CA GLY A 3 11.21 10.50 -3.06
C GLY A 3 10.13 10.35 -1.99
N SER A 4 10.36 10.83 -0.76
CA SER A 4 9.47 10.67 0.39
C SER A 4 8.89 11.98 0.89
N LEU A 5 7.77 11.90 1.64
CA LEU A 5 7.11 13.07 2.22
C LEU A 5 8.05 13.81 3.20
N GLY A 6 8.61 13.10 4.17
CA GLY A 6 9.41 13.69 5.24
C GLY A 6 10.71 14.35 4.78
N SER A 7 11.23 14.00 3.60
CA SER A 7 12.41 14.66 3.00
C SER A 7 12.05 15.78 2.02
N HIS A 8 10.77 16.16 1.87
CA HIS A 8 10.26 17.09 0.86
C HIS A 8 10.64 16.71 -0.58
N SER A 9 10.82 15.42 -0.85
CA SER A 9 11.18 14.91 -2.17
C SER A 9 10.06 14.12 -2.86
N ALA A 10 8.95 13.86 -2.18
CA ALA A 10 7.73 13.38 -2.81
C ALA A 10 7.19 14.46 -3.76
N ALA A 11 6.88 14.09 -5.00
CA ALA A 11 6.49 15.05 -6.03
C ALA A 11 4.99 15.34 -5.99
N PHE A 12 4.64 16.58 -5.68
CA PHE A 12 3.27 17.07 -5.63
C PHE A 12 2.93 18.00 -6.80
N LYS A 13 1.63 18.09 -7.13
CA LYS A 13 1.09 19.05 -8.11
C LYS A 13 1.18 20.47 -7.56
N GLU A 14 0.85 20.64 -6.27
CA GLU A 14 0.93 21.90 -5.54
C GLU A 14 2.11 21.85 -4.56
N PRO A 15 2.74 23.01 -4.24
CA PRO A 15 3.84 23.07 -3.29
C PRO A 15 3.49 22.53 -1.90
N TYR A 16 4.52 22.17 -1.14
CA TYR A 16 4.38 21.85 0.27
C TYR A 16 3.80 23.05 1.05
N SER A 17 2.97 22.79 2.04
CA SER A 17 2.32 23.84 2.82
C SER A 17 3.32 24.60 3.71
N ASP A 18 4.32 23.91 4.22
CA ASP A 18 5.42 24.47 5.01
C ASP A 18 6.58 25.03 4.17
N LYS A 19 6.60 24.73 2.84
CA LYS A 19 7.61 25.22 1.88
C LYS A 19 6.94 25.60 0.55
N PRO A 20 6.36 26.79 0.45
CA PRO A 20 5.59 27.22 -0.73
C PRO A 20 6.38 27.31 -2.06
N GLU A 21 7.69 27.27 -2.01
CA GLU A 21 8.57 27.24 -3.19
C GLU A 21 8.99 25.84 -3.63
N ASP A 22 8.62 24.80 -2.87
CA ASP A 22 9.04 23.42 -3.09
C ASP A 22 7.82 22.52 -3.34
N SER A 23 7.83 21.76 -4.42
CA SER A 23 6.79 20.76 -4.76
C SER A 23 7.38 19.35 -4.90
N GLY A 24 8.58 19.12 -4.38
CA GLY A 24 9.30 17.86 -4.51
C GLY A 24 9.91 17.67 -5.89
N ILE A 25 10.38 16.46 -6.16
CA ILE A 25 11.13 16.16 -7.38
C ILE A 25 10.65 14.86 -8.03
N LEU A 26 10.60 14.85 -9.36
CA LEU A 26 10.58 13.59 -10.11
C LEU A 26 12.03 13.13 -10.31
N THR A 27 12.38 11.97 -9.79
CA THR A 27 13.74 11.41 -9.83
C THR A 27 14.05 10.72 -11.16
N ALA A 28 13.03 10.39 -11.94
CA ALA A 28 13.15 9.74 -13.23
C ALA A 28 12.70 10.67 -14.38
N ASN A 29 13.44 10.65 -15.48
CA ASN A 29 12.95 11.24 -16.72
C ASN A 29 11.77 10.43 -17.25
N ILE A 30 10.65 11.09 -17.53
CA ILE A 30 9.37 10.44 -17.90
C ILE A 30 9.48 9.62 -19.19
N ASP A 31 10.21 10.10 -20.21
CA ASP A 31 10.38 9.36 -21.47
C ASP A 31 11.21 8.09 -21.26
N SER A 32 12.24 8.19 -20.41
CA SER A 32 13.06 7.03 -20.02
C SER A 32 12.22 6.02 -19.23
N LEU A 33 11.44 6.46 -18.25
CA LEU A 33 10.54 5.63 -17.46
C LEU A 33 9.55 4.88 -18.37
N LYS A 34 8.88 5.59 -19.28
CA LYS A 34 7.97 5.00 -20.27
C LYS A 34 8.67 3.95 -21.13
N THR A 35 9.90 4.24 -21.57
CA THR A 35 10.68 3.31 -22.38
C THR A 35 11.03 2.06 -21.62
N TRP A 36 11.46 2.18 -20.36
CA TRP A 36 11.80 1.02 -19.51
C TRP A 36 10.59 0.17 -19.20
N ILE A 37 9.48 0.79 -18.81
CA ILE A 37 8.22 0.09 -18.50
C ILE A 37 7.71 -0.64 -19.76
N SER A 38 7.68 0.04 -20.92
CA SER A 38 7.23 -0.57 -22.18
C SER A 38 8.10 -1.77 -22.60
N LYS A 39 9.42 -1.66 -22.45
CA LYS A 39 10.34 -2.78 -22.74
C LYS A 39 10.14 -3.94 -21.77
N ALA A 40 10.08 -3.68 -20.47
CA ALA A 40 9.87 -4.71 -19.46
C ALA A 40 8.54 -5.43 -19.68
N ASP A 41 7.46 -4.69 -19.99
CA ASP A 41 6.16 -5.24 -20.32
C ASP A 41 6.18 -6.12 -21.57
N ASN A 42 6.93 -5.78 -22.62
CA ASN A 42 7.11 -6.60 -23.81
C ASN A 42 7.84 -7.92 -23.52
N TYR A 43 8.66 -7.97 -22.48
CA TYR A 43 9.30 -9.20 -21.99
C TYR A 43 8.46 -9.95 -20.96
N ASN A 44 7.20 -9.56 -20.75
CA ASN A 44 6.29 -10.13 -19.75
C ASN A 44 6.83 -10.08 -18.32
N LEU A 45 7.61 -9.05 -17.99
CA LEU A 45 8.03 -8.79 -16.63
C LEU A 45 6.92 -8.04 -15.90
N GLN A 46 6.61 -8.46 -14.69
CA GLN A 46 5.76 -7.70 -13.81
C GLN A 46 6.50 -6.45 -13.34
N ILE A 47 5.80 -5.32 -13.29
CA ILE A 47 6.41 -4.03 -13.00
C ILE A 47 5.81 -3.47 -11.73
N THR A 48 6.70 -3.06 -10.84
CA THR A 48 6.37 -2.30 -9.65
C THR A 48 7.21 -1.03 -9.61
N VAL A 49 6.59 0.10 -9.28
CA VAL A 49 7.26 1.39 -9.28
C VAL A 49 6.84 2.20 -8.07
N HIS A 50 7.80 2.75 -7.36
CA HIS A 50 7.59 3.66 -6.24
C HIS A 50 6.97 4.98 -6.70
N ALA A 51 5.89 5.41 -6.05
CA ALA A 51 5.30 6.74 -6.20
C ALA A 51 4.59 7.16 -4.91
N ILE A 52 5.02 8.26 -4.31
CA ILE A 52 4.48 8.79 -3.04
C ILE A 52 3.59 10.01 -3.27
N GLY A 53 4.07 11.06 -3.91
CA GLY A 53 3.31 12.29 -4.14
C GLY A 53 2.24 12.13 -5.22
N ASP A 54 1.22 12.99 -5.19
CA ASP A 54 0.10 12.95 -6.13
C ASP A 54 0.52 13.18 -7.59
N LYS A 55 1.51 14.03 -7.83
CA LYS A 55 2.10 14.22 -9.15
C LYS A 55 2.85 12.98 -9.64
N ALA A 56 3.58 12.31 -8.75
CA ALA A 56 4.30 11.08 -9.09
C ALA A 56 3.32 9.96 -9.43
N ASN A 57 2.29 9.76 -8.63
CA ASN A 57 1.22 8.79 -8.87
C ASN A 57 0.51 9.06 -10.19
N ASN A 58 0.09 10.30 -10.46
CA ASN A 58 -0.55 10.69 -11.71
C ASN A 58 0.37 10.41 -12.92
N THR A 59 1.65 10.78 -12.82
CA THR A 59 2.65 10.55 -13.87
C THR A 59 2.82 9.06 -14.16
N LEU A 60 2.88 8.24 -13.12
CA LEU A 60 3.02 6.79 -13.26
C LEU A 60 1.78 6.15 -13.87
N LEU A 61 0.58 6.52 -13.40
CA LEU A 61 -0.68 6.04 -13.98
C LEU A 61 -0.81 6.42 -15.47
N ASN A 62 -0.44 7.65 -15.85
CA ASN A 62 -0.38 8.07 -17.24
C ASN A 62 0.60 7.21 -18.06
N THR A 63 1.73 6.86 -17.47
CA THR A 63 2.73 6.00 -18.11
C THR A 63 2.20 4.58 -18.30
N TYR A 64 1.59 3.99 -17.28
CA TYR A 64 0.96 2.68 -17.37
C TYR A 64 -0.16 2.63 -18.41
N GLU A 65 -1.05 3.62 -18.43
CA GLU A 65 -2.11 3.74 -19.42
C GLU A 65 -1.56 3.76 -20.84
N ASN A 66 -0.52 4.57 -21.10
CA ASN A 66 0.13 4.62 -22.40
C ASN A 66 0.76 3.27 -22.81
N VAL A 67 1.39 2.56 -21.89
CA VAL A 67 1.98 1.24 -22.15
C VAL A 67 0.90 0.20 -22.43
N ILE A 68 -0.19 0.18 -21.63
CA ILE A 68 -1.33 -0.71 -21.85
C ILE A 68 -1.92 -0.49 -23.24
N ARG A 69 -2.15 0.75 -23.64
CA ARG A 69 -2.68 1.09 -24.98
C ARG A 69 -1.73 0.67 -26.11
N SER A 70 -0.42 0.79 -25.90
CA SER A 70 0.57 0.51 -26.94
C SER A 70 0.87 -0.99 -27.11
N ASN A 71 0.90 -1.73 -26.01
CA ASN A 71 1.33 -3.13 -25.99
C ASN A 71 0.16 -4.14 -26.00
N GLY A 72 -1.09 -3.64 -26.05
CA GLY A 72 -2.30 -4.47 -26.08
C GLY A 72 -2.75 -4.96 -24.72
N ASP A 73 -3.86 -5.70 -24.69
CA ASP A 73 -4.48 -6.20 -23.48
C ASP A 73 -3.80 -7.50 -22.99
N LYS A 74 -3.48 -7.54 -21.70
CA LYS A 74 -2.97 -8.73 -20.98
C LYS A 74 -3.05 -8.52 -19.46
N ASP A 75 -3.07 -9.60 -18.69
CA ASP A 75 -2.96 -9.54 -17.22
C ASP A 75 -1.54 -9.12 -16.82
N ARG A 76 -1.38 -7.86 -16.39
CA ARG A 76 -0.08 -7.27 -16.04
C ARG A 76 0.15 -7.21 -14.54
N ARG A 77 -0.90 -6.96 -13.80
CA ARG A 77 -0.84 -6.67 -12.36
C ARG A 77 0.23 -5.65 -12.04
N PHE A 78 0.29 -4.56 -12.83
CA PHE A 78 1.19 -3.44 -12.54
C PHE A 78 0.91 -2.92 -11.14
N ARG A 79 1.97 -2.59 -10.41
CA ARG A 79 1.84 -2.06 -9.05
C ARG A 79 2.41 -0.66 -8.93
N VAL A 80 1.76 0.13 -8.09
CA VAL A 80 2.33 1.34 -7.52
C VAL A 80 2.70 1.03 -6.08
N GLU A 81 4.00 1.07 -5.78
CA GLU A 81 4.47 0.97 -4.40
C GLU A 81 4.28 2.31 -3.71
N HIS A 82 3.76 2.25 -2.51
CA HIS A 82 3.29 3.30 -1.63
C HIS A 82 1.93 3.88 -2.04
N ALA A 83 1.72 4.44 -3.22
CA ALA A 83 0.46 5.10 -3.62
C ALA A 83 -0.07 6.02 -2.51
N GLN A 84 0.85 6.77 -1.86
CA GLN A 84 0.65 7.29 -0.52
C GLN A 84 -0.25 8.53 -0.49
N HIS A 85 -0.03 9.47 -1.41
CA HIS A 85 -0.84 10.68 -1.55
C HIS A 85 -1.42 10.69 -2.97
N LEU A 86 -2.74 10.68 -3.07
CA LEU A 86 -3.42 10.57 -4.36
C LEU A 86 -4.22 11.85 -4.68
N ASP A 87 -4.27 12.20 -5.95
CA ASP A 87 -5.33 13.11 -6.41
C ASP A 87 -6.66 12.34 -6.41
N GLN A 88 -7.74 12.98 -5.99
CA GLN A 88 -9.07 12.38 -5.95
C GLN A 88 -9.48 11.77 -7.30
N ASN A 89 -9.10 12.41 -8.40
CA ASN A 89 -9.41 11.96 -9.76
C ASN A 89 -8.58 10.74 -10.20
N ASP A 90 -7.50 10.42 -9.49
CA ASP A 90 -6.64 9.28 -9.82
C ASP A 90 -7.08 7.99 -9.11
N ILE A 91 -7.91 8.06 -8.07
CA ILE A 91 -8.33 6.90 -7.27
C ILE A 91 -9.02 5.83 -8.14
N SER A 92 -10.01 6.21 -8.95
CA SER A 92 -10.71 5.26 -9.82
C SER A 92 -9.82 4.71 -10.94
N ARG A 93 -8.77 5.45 -11.33
CA ARG A 93 -7.87 5.02 -12.41
C ARG A 93 -7.08 3.76 -12.07
N PHE A 94 -6.82 3.50 -10.78
CA PHE A 94 -6.19 2.23 -10.38
C PHE A 94 -7.04 1.04 -10.83
N SER A 95 -8.34 1.07 -10.54
CA SER A 95 -9.29 0.05 -10.98
C SER A 95 -9.45 0.02 -12.50
N ASP A 96 -9.66 1.18 -13.14
CA ASP A 96 -9.87 1.29 -14.59
C ASP A 96 -8.69 0.72 -15.40
N LEU A 97 -7.47 0.81 -14.87
CA LEU A 97 -6.23 0.34 -15.48
C LEU A 97 -5.77 -1.04 -14.94
N ASN A 98 -6.53 -1.66 -14.04
CA ASN A 98 -6.13 -2.86 -13.31
C ASN A 98 -4.73 -2.72 -12.65
N VAL A 99 -4.46 -1.55 -12.07
CA VAL A 99 -3.22 -1.27 -11.33
C VAL A 99 -3.44 -1.56 -9.85
N ILE A 100 -2.53 -2.28 -9.25
CA ILE A 100 -2.56 -2.66 -7.83
C ILE A 100 -1.93 -1.54 -7.00
N ALA A 101 -2.60 -1.15 -5.90
CA ALA A 101 -2.03 -0.27 -4.89
C ALA A 101 -1.32 -1.12 -3.81
N SER A 102 0.01 -1.03 -3.76
CA SER A 102 0.85 -1.77 -2.80
C SER A 102 1.30 -0.82 -1.70
N MET A 103 0.65 -0.91 -0.55
CA MET A 103 0.72 0.12 0.47
C MET A 103 1.25 -0.41 1.81
N GLN A 104 1.66 0.50 2.70
CA GLN A 104 2.25 0.19 3.99
C GLN A 104 1.44 0.88 5.09
N PRO A 105 0.49 0.16 5.73
CA PRO A 105 -0.42 0.80 6.69
C PRO A 105 0.28 1.39 7.91
N TYR A 106 1.42 0.83 8.35
CA TYR A 106 2.17 1.39 9.47
C TYR A 106 2.63 2.82 9.21
N HIS A 107 3.02 3.13 7.96
CA HIS A 107 3.41 4.50 7.60
C HIS A 107 2.27 5.50 7.84
N ALA A 108 1.00 5.09 7.66
CA ALA A 108 -0.12 5.99 7.90
C ALA A 108 -0.21 6.48 9.34
N ILE A 109 0.09 5.63 10.33
CA ILE A 109 0.04 6.01 11.75
C ILE A 109 1.33 6.68 12.23
N ASP A 110 2.41 6.53 11.50
CA ASP A 110 3.67 7.24 11.72
C ASP A 110 3.60 8.66 11.12
N ASP A 111 3.29 8.78 9.85
CA ASP A 111 3.19 10.04 9.12
C ASP A 111 2.03 10.92 9.62
N GLY A 112 0.94 10.32 10.07
CA GLY A 112 -0.23 11.03 10.60
C GLY A 112 0.07 11.95 11.77
N ARG A 113 1.26 11.89 12.35
CA ARG A 113 1.73 12.79 13.41
C ARG A 113 2.15 14.16 12.87
N TRP A 114 2.48 14.27 11.58
CA TRP A 114 3.11 15.44 10.99
C TRP A 114 2.78 15.71 9.52
N ALA A 115 2.12 14.79 8.83
CA ALA A 115 1.85 14.92 7.39
C ALA A 115 0.98 16.15 7.07
N GLU A 116 0.02 16.50 7.94
CA GLU A 116 -0.85 17.66 7.75
C GLU A 116 -0.06 18.97 7.74
N ASP A 117 0.97 19.08 8.55
CA ASP A 117 1.84 20.27 8.58
C ASP A 117 2.55 20.47 7.24
N LEU A 118 2.90 19.36 6.55
CA LEU A 118 3.64 19.39 5.30
C LEU A 118 2.76 19.61 4.07
N ILE A 119 1.55 19.03 4.04
CA ILE A 119 0.71 19.05 2.84
C ILE A 119 -0.65 19.70 3.03
N GLY A 120 -0.98 20.09 4.25
CA GLY A 120 -2.22 20.80 4.60
C GLY A 120 -3.45 19.90 4.73
N PRO A 121 -4.55 20.44 5.32
CA PRO A 121 -5.72 19.67 5.74
C PRO A 121 -6.56 19.11 4.58
N GLU A 122 -6.43 19.65 3.38
CA GLU A 122 -7.21 19.17 2.23
C GLU A 122 -6.57 17.91 1.62
N ARG A 123 -5.24 17.90 1.44
CA ARG A 123 -4.53 16.80 0.80
C ARG A 123 -4.42 15.55 1.65
N ILE A 124 -4.55 15.66 2.97
CA ILE A 124 -4.56 14.47 3.84
C ILE A 124 -5.78 13.57 3.62
N ASN A 125 -6.89 14.08 3.09
CA ASN A 125 -8.12 13.30 2.89
C ASN A 125 -7.94 12.13 1.91
N THR A 126 -6.98 12.23 1.00
CA THR A 126 -6.61 11.19 0.04
C THR A 126 -5.22 10.60 0.31
N THR A 127 -4.72 10.78 1.54
CA THR A 127 -3.46 10.21 2.01
C THR A 127 -3.70 8.85 2.65
N TYR A 128 -2.98 7.82 2.19
CA TYR A 128 -3.24 6.43 2.57
C TYR A 128 -4.74 6.09 2.38
N ALA A 129 -5.22 6.29 1.18
CA ALA A 129 -6.64 6.24 0.81
C ALA A 129 -7.17 4.81 0.68
N PHE A 130 -6.94 3.96 1.70
CA PHE A 130 -7.26 2.52 1.68
C PHE A 130 -8.73 2.27 1.36
N LYS A 131 -9.63 2.94 2.10
CA LYS A 131 -11.07 2.77 1.91
C LYS A 131 -11.53 3.25 0.56
N SER A 132 -11.05 4.42 0.11
CA SER A 132 -11.40 4.98 -1.19
C SER A 132 -10.95 4.10 -2.35
N LEU A 133 -9.76 3.49 -2.26
CA LEU A 133 -9.25 2.54 -3.25
C LEU A 133 -10.10 1.26 -3.31
N ILE A 134 -10.44 0.70 -2.14
CA ILE A 134 -11.32 -0.49 -2.06
C ILE A 134 -12.71 -0.16 -2.64
N ASP A 135 -13.30 0.98 -2.29
CA ASP A 135 -14.62 1.41 -2.78
C ASP A 135 -14.63 1.64 -4.30
N ALA A 136 -13.47 1.99 -4.87
CA ALA A 136 -13.26 2.06 -6.31
C ALA A 136 -12.95 0.69 -6.96
N ASN A 137 -13.04 -0.42 -6.23
CA ASN A 137 -12.70 -1.78 -6.66
C ASN A 137 -11.22 -1.96 -7.07
N THR A 138 -10.32 -1.21 -6.49
CA THR A 138 -8.88 -1.39 -6.67
C THR A 138 -8.39 -2.57 -5.83
N THR A 139 -7.56 -3.44 -6.40
CA THR A 139 -6.83 -4.44 -5.63
C THR A 139 -5.82 -3.73 -4.73
N LEU A 140 -6.00 -3.85 -3.42
CA LEU A 140 -5.13 -3.29 -2.39
C LEU A 140 -4.28 -4.41 -1.79
N VAL A 141 -2.97 -4.21 -1.73
CA VAL A 141 -2.05 -5.14 -1.05
C VAL A 141 -1.20 -4.42 -0.03
N PHE A 142 -0.83 -5.13 1.03
CA PHE A 142 -0.07 -4.57 2.12
C PHE A 142 1.30 -5.22 2.30
N GLY A 143 2.26 -4.40 2.68
CA GLY A 143 3.61 -4.77 3.10
C GLY A 143 4.08 -3.89 4.25
N SER A 144 5.28 -4.16 4.78
CA SER A 144 5.86 -3.38 5.88
C SER A 144 6.87 -2.33 5.43
N ASP A 145 7.50 -2.52 4.26
CA ASP A 145 8.65 -1.74 3.81
C ASP A 145 9.83 -1.82 4.81
N TRP A 146 9.98 -3.01 5.47
CA TRP A 146 11.11 -3.22 6.37
C TRP A 146 12.45 -3.03 5.63
N PRO A 147 13.43 -2.31 6.20
CA PRO A 147 13.54 -1.87 7.60
C PRO A 147 13.05 -0.43 7.89
N VAL A 148 12.36 0.21 6.96
CA VAL A 148 11.81 1.57 7.17
C VAL A 148 10.73 1.56 8.26
N ALA A 149 9.92 0.51 8.30
CA ALA A 149 8.93 0.27 9.35
C ALA A 149 9.13 -1.11 9.99
N PRO A 150 8.50 -1.42 11.14
CA PRO A 150 8.52 -2.75 11.73
C PRO A 150 8.01 -3.82 10.76
N ALA A 151 8.67 -4.98 10.73
CA ALA A 151 8.31 -6.08 9.83
C ALA A 151 6.95 -6.73 10.15
N SER A 152 6.38 -6.48 11.34
CA SER A 152 5.18 -7.15 11.83
C SER A 152 3.91 -6.75 11.07
N PRO A 153 3.20 -7.67 10.39
CA PRO A 153 1.91 -7.41 9.79
C PRO A 153 0.81 -7.05 10.80
N ILE A 154 0.96 -7.49 12.06
CA ILE A 154 0.03 -7.19 13.15
C ILE A 154 -0.10 -5.69 13.36
N PHE A 155 1.02 -4.97 13.43
CA PHE A 155 1.01 -3.51 13.50
C PHE A 155 0.41 -2.86 12.25
N GLY A 156 0.62 -3.44 11.08
CA GLY A 156 -0.01 -2.95 9.86
C GLY A 156 -1.53 -3.13 9.87
N MET A 157 -2.04 -4.27 10.33
CA MET A 157 -3.48 -4.50 10.50
C MET A 157 -4.09 -3.54 11.52
N TYR A 158 -3.45 -3.38 12.69
CA TYR A 158 -3.84 -2.36 13.66
C TYR A 158 -3.92 -0.97 13.03
N ALA A 159 -2.89 -0.58 12.28
CA ALA A 159 -2.84 0.72 11.63
C ALA A 159 -3.96 0.92 10.60
N ALA A 160 -4.24 -0.08 9.77
CA ALA A 160 -5.28 -0.01 8.75
C ALA A 160 -6.69 0.08 9.33
N VAL A 161 -6.94 -0.62 10.45
CA VAL A 161 -8.26 -0.70 11.10
C VAL A 161 -8.52 0.51 12.00
N THR A 162 -7.51 0.95 12.77
CA THR A 162 -7.70 2.02 13.76
C THR A 162 -7.29 3.40 13.28
N ARG A 163 -6.24 3.48 12.45
CA ARG A 163 -5.56 4.73 12.06
C ARG A 163 -5.15 5.60 13.25
N GLN A 164 -4.98 5.00 14.42
CA GLN A 164 -4.51 5.70 15.62
C GLN A 164 -3.01 5.98 15.50
N THR A 165 -2.64 7.26 15.55
CA THR A 165 -1.25 7.68 15.41
C THR A 165 -0.40 7.29 16.62
N LEU A 166 0.91 7.07 16.40
CA LEU A 166 1.84 6.57 17.40
C LEU A 166 2.00 7.52 18.62
N ASP A 167 1.69 8.80 18.45
CA ASP A 167 1.74 9.82 19.52
C ASP A 167 0.44 9.92 20.32
N SER A 168 -0.54 9.08 20.03
CA SER A 168 -1.86 9.03 20.67
C SER A 168 -2.71 10.32 20.55
N LYS A 169 -2.35 11.23 19.63
CA LYS A 169 -3.12 12.48 19.42
C LYS A 169 -4.42 12.25 18.64
N ASN A 170 -4.51 11.15 17.92
CA ASN A 170 -5.67 10.81 17.11
C ASN A 170 -6.36 9.52 17.63
N PRO A 171 -7.00 9.55 18.81
CA PRO A 171 -7.63 8.35 19.39
C PRO A 171 -8.80 7.83 18.54
N GLY A 172 -9.47 8.70 17.77
CA GLY A 172 -10.49 8.32 16.79
C GLY A 172 -9.93 7.88 15.45
N GLY A 173 -8.62 7.89 15.28
CA GLY A 173 -7.91 7.65 14.01
C GLY A 173 -7.66 8.94 13.23
N TRP A 174 -6.48 9.01 12.58
CA TRP A 174 -6.14 10.06 11.64
C TRP A 174 -6.81 9.77 10.29
N VAL A 175 -7.55 10.72 9.75
CA VAL A 175 -8.41 10.55 8.56
C VAL A 175 -9.26 9.27 8.69
N PRO A 176 -10.18 9.21 9.68
CA PRO A 176 -10.88 7.97 10.04
C PRO A 176 -11.78 7.42 8.93
N GLU A 177 -12.12 8.24 7.93
CA GLU A 177 -12.87 7.86 6.75
C GLU A 177 -12.13 6.83 5.88
N GLN A 178 -10.81 6.74 6.05
CA GLN A 178 -9.96 5.79 5.32
C GLN A 178 -9.69 4.48 6.11
N LYS A 179 -10.35 4.26 7.25
CA LYS A 179 -10.33 2.97 7.94
C LYS A 179 -10.94 1.88 7.08
N ILE A 180 -10.39 0.68 7.20
CA ILE A 180 -10.92 -0.52 6.57
C ILE A 180 -11.24 -1.58 7.62
N SER A 181 -12.02 -2.60 7.26
CA SER A 181 -12.29 -3.70 8.16
C SER A 181 -11.05 -4.60 8.37
N LEU A 182 -11.06 -5.35 9.47
CA LEU A 182 -10.04 -6.36 9.73
C LEU A 182 -9.95 -7.40 8.60
N GLU A 183 -11.10 -7.83 8.07
CA GLU A 183 -11.15 -8.79 6.96
C GLU A 183 -10.47 -8.22 5.70
N GLN A 184 -10.73 -6.96 5.36
CA GLN A 184 -10.07 -6.29 4.24
C GLN A 184 -8.57 -6.18 4.45
N ALA A 185 -8.11 -5.87 5.68
CA ALA A 185 -6.70 -5.82 6.01
C ALA A 185 -6.03 -7.20 5.91
N LEU A 186 -6.71 -8.27 6.39
CA LEU A 186 -6.24 -9.65 6.24
C LEU A 186 -6.11 -10.05 4.78
N TYR A 187 -7.11 -9.75 3.94
CA TYR A 187 -7.03 -10.04 2.50
C TYR A 187 -5.87 -9.32 1.83
N ALA A 188 -5.66 -8.05 2.16
CA ALA A 188 -4.56 -7.27 1.60
C ALA A 188 -3.17 -7.84 1.96
N TYR A 189 -3.01 -8.43 3.16
CA TYR A 189 -1.76 -9.10 3.57
C TYR A 189 -1.62 -10.54 3.07
N THR A 190 -2.69 -11.20 2.61
CA THR A 190 -2.69 -12.64 2.29
C THR A 190 -3.14 -12.91 0.86
N LYS A 191 -4.44 -13.01 0.65
CA LYS A 191 -5.06 -13.39 -0.63
C LYS A 191 -4.68 -12.42 -1.75
N ASP A 192 -4.81 -11.12 -1.52
CA ASP A 192 -4.56 -10.11 -2.54
C ASP A 192 -3.05 -9.92 -2.76
N ALA A 193 -2.24 -10.12 -1.70
CA ALA A 193 -0.78 -10.17 -1.83
C ALA A 193 -0.34 -11.36 -2.70
N ALA A 194 -0.93 -12.54 -2.53
CA ALA A 194 -0.67 -13.70 -3.40
C ALA A 194 -1.11 -13.42 -4.85
N TYR A 195 -2.30 -12.85 -5.03
CA TYR A 195 -2.78 -12.42 -6.35
C TYR A 195 -1.79 -11.45 -7.01
N SER A 196 -1.27 -10.48 -6.26
CA SER A 196 -0.34 -9.49 -6.80
C SER A 196 0.97 -10.08 -7.35
N SER A 197 1.31 -11.31 -6.95
CA SER A 197 2.52 -12.05 -7.34
C SER A 197 2.24 -13.21 -8.31
N PHE A 198 1.01 -13.37 -8.80
CA PHE A 198 0.56 -14.52 -9.60
C PHE A 198 0.62 -15.88 -8.86
N ASP A 199 0.58 -15.84 -7.53
CA ASP A 199 0.70 -17.01 -6.65
C ASP A 199 -0.66 -17.45 -6.04
N GLU A 200 -1.78 -16.84 -6.42
CA GLU A 200 -3.09 -17.07 -5.83
C GLU A 200 -3.58 -18.52 -5.96
N ASN A 201 -3.02 -19.29 -6.89
CA ASN A 201 -3.34 -20.70 -7.07
C ASN A 201 -2.56 -21.63 -6.13
N ILE A 202 -1.49 -21.12 -5.49
CA ILE A 202 -0.59 -21.92 -4.66
C ILE A 202 -0.53 -21.47 -3.20
N LYS A 203 -0.88 -20.20 -2.90
CA LYS A 203 -0.87 -19.66 -1.54
C LYS A 203 -1.85 -18.51 -1.36
N GLY A 204 -1.88 -17.86 -0.19
CA GLY A 204 -2.72 -16.72 0.14
C GLY A 204 -4.03 -17.08 0.84
N THR A 205 -4.47 -18.33 0.75
CA THR A 205 -5.65 -18.88 1.46
C THR A 205 -5.36 -20.29 1.94
N LEU A 206 -6.06 -20.73 3.01
CA LEU A 206 -5.98 -22.10 3.53
C LEU A 206 -7.02 -22.97 2.83
N GLU A 207 -6.77 -23.34 1.59
CA GLU A 207 -7.63 -24.19 0.77
C GLU A 207 -6.92 -25.49 0.37
N VAL A 208 -7.72 -26.55 0.14
CA VAL A 208 -7.17 -27.84 -0.30
C VAL A 208 -6.44 -27.67 -1.63
N GLY A 209 -5.20 -28.13 -1.66
CA GLY A 209 -4.33 -28.04 -2.85
C GLY A 209 -3.36 -26.86 -2.85
N LYS A 210 -3.49 -25.93 -1.90
CA LYS A 210 -2.52 -24.85 -1.68
C LYS A 210 -1.47 -25.22 -0.62
N LEU A 211 -0.42 -24.42 -0.55
CA LEU A 211 0.62 -24.55 0.46
C LEU A 211 0.02 -24.34 1.86
N ALA A 212 0.48 -25.13 2.81
CA ALA A 212 0.14 -24.95 4.23
C ALA A 212 1.04 -23.87 4.85
N ASP A 213 0.89 -22.63 4.35
CA ASP A 213 1.55 -21.44 4.86
C ASP A 213 0.59 -20.72 5.80
N PHE A 214 0.85 -20.76 7.11
CA PHE A 214 -0.02 -20.14 8.10
C PHE A 214 0.72 -19.73 9.37
N VAL A 215 0.10 -18.85 10.13
CA VAL A 215 0.55 -18.46 11.46
C VAL A 215 -0.48 -18.85 12.51
N ILE A 216 -0.01 -19.15 13.73
CA ILE A 216 -0.84 -19.29 14.93
C ILE A 216 -0.63 -18.03 15.76
N LEU A 217 -1.72 -17.35 16.06
CA LEU A 217 -1.73 -16.13 16.85
C LEU A 217 -2.13 -16.41 18.30
N SER A 218 -1.77 -15.51 19.22
CA SER A 218 -2.15 -15.61 20.64
C SER A 218 -3.65 -15.45 20.86
N ASP A 219 -4.32 -14.71 19.99
CA ASP A 219 -5.72 -14.35 20.13
C ASP A 219 -6.46 -14.45 18.79
N ASP A 220 -7.78 -14.64 18.85
CA ASP A 220 -8.65 -14.56 17.69
C ASP A 220 -8.93 -13.08 17.38
N LEU A 221 -8.33 -12.60 16.29
CA LEU A 221 -8.45 -11.21 15.86
C LEU A 221 -9.91 -10.75 15.64
N THR A 222 -10.85 -11.69 15.42
CA THR A 222 -12.28 -11.38 15.20
C THR A 222 -13.06 -11.19 16.50
N MET A 223 -12.45 -11.53 17.62
CA MET A 223 -13.09 -11.54 18.97
C MET A 223 -12.52 -10.49 19.92
N ILE A 224 -11.51 -9.75 19.50
CA ILE A 224 -10.87 -8.69 20.29
C ILE A 224 -11.25 -7.31 19.79
N GLU A 225 -11.11 -6.30 20.64
CA GLU A 225 -11.27 -4.91 20.22
C GLU A 225 -10.16 -4.49 19.25
N SER A 226 -10.46 -3.57 18.33
CA SER A 226 -9.50 -3.16 17.31
C SER A 226 -8.23 -2.55 17.89
N GLU A 227 -8.32 -1.91 19.04
CA GLU A 227 -7.22 -1.32 19.79
C GLU A 227 -6.24 -2.36 20.34
N ASP A 228 -6.72 -3.59 20.58
CA ASP A 228 -5.93 -4.69 21.13
C ASP A 228 -5.20 -5.51 20.06
N ILE A 229 -5.51 -5.29 18.77
CA ILE A 229 -4.83 -5.98 17.66
C ILE A 229 -3.30 -5.88 17.80
N LYS A 230 -2.77 -4.74 18.17
CA LYS A 230 -1.31 -4.50 18.31
C LYS A 230 -0.63 -5.34 19.39
N GLU A 231 -1.39 -5.87 20.35
CA GLU A 231 -0.88 -6.70 21.45
C GLU A 231 -0.81 -8.19 21.06
N VAL A 232 -1.43 -8.57 19.92
CA VAL A 232 -1.44 -9.95 19.44
C VAL A 232 -0.04 -10.36 19.00
N THR A 233 0.37 -11.56 19.45
CA THR A 233 1.69 -12.12 19.13
C THR A 233 1.57 -13.34 18.23
N VAL A 234 2.60 -13.57 17.41
CA VAL A 234 2.72 -14.80 16.63
C VAL A 234 3.29 -15.88 17.53
N LEU A 235 2.54 -16.96 17.77
CA LEU A 235 2.96 -18.11 18.55
C LEU A 235 3.76 -19.11 17.71
N ALA A 236 3.36 -19.32 16.45
CA ALA A 236 4.10 -20.18 15.53
C ALA A 236 3.88 -19.76 14.08
N THR A 237 4.86 -20.05 13.22
CA THR A 237 4.77 -19.87 11.77
C THR A 237 5.09 -21.18 11.06
N TYR A 238 4.26 -21.51 10.07
CA TYR A 238 4.42 -22.69 9.23
C TYR A 238 4.57 -22.27 7.78
N ILE A 239 5.51 -22.88 7.07
CA ILE A 239 5.74 -22.71 5.63
C ILE A 239 5.75 -24.10 4.98
N GLY A 240 4.85 -24.36 4.01
CA GLY A 240 4.72 -25.65 3.39
C GLY A 240 4.35 -26.77 4.38
N GLY A 241 3.72 -26.43 5.51
CA GLY A 241 3.40 -27.37 6.59
C GLY A 241 4.54 -27.64 7.59
N GLU A 242 5.73 -27.09 7.37
CA GLU A 242 6.85 -27.20 8.30
C GLU A 242 6.88 -25.99 9.26
N LYS A 243 7.01 -26.25 10.57
CA LYS A 243 7.12 -25.19 11.57
C LYS A 243 8.50 -24.54 11.47
N VAL A 244 8.53 -23.24 11.10
CA VAL A 244 9.77 -22.47 10.92
C VAL A 244 10.02 -21.48 12.07
N TYR A 245 9.00 -21.20 12.87
CA TYR A 245 9.11 -20.31 14.04
C TYR A 245 8.18 -20.78 15.16
N GLU A 246 8.63 -20.63 16.40
CA GLU A 246 7.85 -20.84 17.63
C GLU A 246 8.28 -19.81 18.67
N ASN A 247 7.31 -19.15 19.26
CA ASN A 247 7.51 -18.24 20.37
C ASN A 247 7.57 -19.08 21.67
N ASN A 248 8.71 -19.03 22.39
CA ASN A 248 8.95 -19.78 23.63
C ASN A 248 8.59 -18.96 24.86
#